data_f5290b3ff573efaf087260e7412e3696
#
_entry.id   f5290b3ff573efaf087260e7412e3696
#
_cell.length_a   1.000
_cell.length_b   1.000
_cell.length_c   1.000
_cell.angle_alpha   90.00
_cell.angle_beta   90.00
_cell.angle_gamma   90.00
#
_symmetry.space_group_name_H-M   'P 1'
#
loop_
_entity.id
_entity.type
_entity.pdbx_description
1 polymer ?
#
loop_
_entity_poly.entity_id
_entity_poly.type
_entity_poly.pdbx_seq_one_letter_code
_entity_poly.pdbx_strand_id
1 'polypeptide(L)'
;MEDLYKIRFKKLKELSLRHNNISDIKVLEYFKFEKLETLKLRHNNISDIGILEKVNFKNLKHLSLYDNKISDITVLEKVKFEKLEMLNLGGNILSDINILEKVNFKELKELYLDNNKIIDITVFWKTKFEKLEKLGLENNKLDKIRFAFLIIKLKLKIKEFTM
;
A
#
# COMPACT_ATOMS: atom_id res chain seq x y z
N MET A 1 6.81 3.78 30.36
CA MET A 1 6.98 3.48 28.92
C MET A 1 7.67 2.14 28.66
N GLU A 2 8.55 1.66 29.55
CA GLU A 2 9.23 0.35 29.36
C GLU A 2 8.28 -0.87 29.26
N ASP A 3 7.10 -0.84 29.85
CA ASP A 3 6.19 -1.98 29.85
C ASP A 3 5.41 -2.16 28.53
N LEU A 4 5.28 -1.12 27.69
CA LEU A 4 4.67 -1.23 26.36
C LEU A 4 5.50 -2.12 25.41
N TYR A 5 6.82 -2.15 25.55
CA TYR A 5 7.73 -2.98 24.76
C TYR A 5 7.58 -4.50 25.04
N LYS A 6 6.89 -4.86 26.12
CA LYS A 6 6.65 -6.26 26.50
C LYS A 6 5.34 -6.82 25.94
N ILE A 7 4.48 -5.98 25.38
CA ILE A 7 3.20 -6.43 24.82
C ILE A 7 3.47 -7.21 23.54
N ARG A 8 3.24 -8.51 23.60
CA ARG A 8 3.39 -9.42 22.47
C ARG A 8 2.02 -9.78 21.92
N PHE A 9 1.65 -9.21 20.81
CA PHE A 9 0.41 -9.56 20.10
C PHE A 9 0.61 -10.83 19.24
N LYS A 10 1.08 -11.92 19.88
CA LYS A 10 1.46 -13.17 19.18
C LYS A 10 0.33 -13.81 18.37
N LYS A 11 -0.91 -13.62 18.79
CA LYS A 11 -2.08 -14.23 18.15
C LYS A 11 -2.89 -13.25 17.31
N LEU A 12 -2.58 -11.95 17.36
CA LEU A 12 -3.35 -10.94 16.66
C LEU A 12 -3.18 -11.12 15.15
N LYS A 13 -4.30 -11.33 14.46
CA LYS A 13 -4.36 -11.45 13.00
C LYS A 13 -4.81 -10.18 12.31
N GLU A 14 -5.61 -9.37 12.97
CA GLU A 14 -6.10 -8.09 12.46
C GLU A 14 -5.88 -6.99 13.48
N LEU A 15 -5.30 -5.87 13.02
CA LEU A 15 -5.22 -4.61 13.75
C LEU A 15 -5.96 -3.53 12.95
N SER A 16 -7.03 -3.00 13.54
CA SER A 16 -7.78 -1.91 12.94
C SER A 16 -7.71 -0.66 13.81
N LEU A 17 -7.09 0.38 13.27
CA LEU A 17 -6.95 1.71 13.86
C LEU A 17 -7.59 2.79 12.98
N ARG A 18 -8.57 2.38 12.18
CA ARG A 18 -9.30 3.26 11.26
C ARG A 18 -10.11 4.35 11.96
N HIS A 19 -10.35 5.45 11.25
CA HIS A 19 -11.17 6.58 11.74
C HIS A 19 -10.65 7.16 13.06
N ASN A 20 -9.36 7.50 13.10
CA ASN A 20 -8.69 8.17 14.20
C ASN A 20 -7.91 9.39 13.70
N ASN A 21 -7.20 10.06 14.57
CA ASN A 21 -6.35 11.22 14.24
C ASN A 21 -4.85 10.86 14.26
N ILE A 22 -4.52 9.60 13.98
CA ILE A 22 -3.14 9.11 14.07
C ILE A 22 -2.30 9.77 12.97
N SER A 23 -1.22 10.42 13.38
CA SER A 23 -0.22 11.01 12.47
C SER A 23 1.12 10.28 12.52
N ASP A 24 1.43 9.61 13.63
CA ASP A 24 2.67 8.88 13.84
C ASP A 24 2.39 7.40 14.17
N ILE A 25 3.01 6.51 13.39
CA ILE A 25 2.89 5.06 13.54
C ILE A 25 4.21 4.39 13.92
N LYS A 26 5.22 5.17 14.36
CA LYS A 26 6.53 4.63 14.78
C LYS A 26 6.42 3.63 15.92
N VAL A 27 5.39 3.75 16.74
CA VAL A 27 5.08 2.80 17.81
C VAL A 27 4.95 1.35 17.32
N LEU A 28 4.60 1.13 16.05
CA LEU A 28 4.49 -0.22 15.47
C LEU A 28 5.80 -1.02 15.49
N GLU A 29 6.96 -0.34 15.54
CA GLU A 29 8.29 -0.97 15.63
C GLU A 29 8.45 -1.78 16.92
N TYR A 30 7.79 -1.36 17.99
CA TYR A 30 7.97 -1.96 19.31
C TYR A 30 7.09 -3.19 19.55
N PHE A 31 6.11 -3.41 18.69
CA PHE A 31 5.19 -4.54 18.84
C PHE A 31 5.61 -5.73 17.98
N LYS A 32 5.58 -6.92 18.56
CA LYS A 32 5.85 -8.16 17.84
C LYS A 32 4.55 -8.79 17.35
N PHE A 33 4.15 -8.43 16.15
CA PHE A 33 2.96 -8.97 15.48
C PHE A 33 3.30 -10.25 14.70
N GLU A 34 3.45 -11.39 15.38
CA GLU A 34 3.92 -12.63 14.75
C GLU A 34 2.93 -13.21 13.72
N LYS A 35 1.63 -12.92 13.87
CA LYS A 35 0.56 -13.49 13.02
C LYS A 35 -0.31 -12.44 12.33
N LEU A 36 0.12 -11.18 12.27
CA LEU A 36 -0.69 -10.13 11.67
C LEU A 36 -0.84 -10.37 10.16
N GLU A 37 -2.09 -10.51 9.73
CA GLU A 37 -2.50 -10.70 8.34
C GLU A 37 -3.14 -9.44 7.77
N THR A 38 -3.76 -8.61 8.62
CA THR A 38 -4.49 -7.42 8.17
C THR A 38 -4.16 -6.22 9.05
N LEU A 39 -3.73 -5.11 8.41
CA LEU A 39 -3.50 -3.82 9.06
C LEU A 39 -4.36 -2.74 8.39
N LYS A 40 -5.30 -2.16 9.17
CA LYS A 40 -6.21 -1.12 8.69
C LYS A 40 -5.91 0.20 9.38
N LEU A 41 -5.35 1.15 8.64
CA LEU A 41 -4.96 2.50 9.09
C LEU A 41 -5.73 3.59 8.34
N ARG A 42 -6.82 3.24 7.65
CA ARG A 42 -7.59 4.18 6.85
C ARG A 42 -8.23 5.30 7.67
N HIS A 43 -8.47 6.46 7.03
CA HIS A 43 -9.05 7.66 7.63
C HIS A 43 -8.27 8.11 8.89
N ASN A 44 -7.02 8.48 8.67
CA ASN A 44 -6.11 9.03 9.68
C ASN A 44 -5.34 10.24 9.10
N ASN A 45 -4.32 10.69 9.78
CA ASN A 45 -3.48 11.83 9.37
C ASN A 45 -2.02 11.40 9.07
N ILE A 46 -1.80 10.14 8.69
CA ILE A 46 -0.47 9.57 8.49
C ILE A 46 0.15 10.17 7.23
N SER A 47 1.35 10.73 7.35
CA SER A 47 2.14 11.23 6.22
C SER A 47 3.44 10.46 6.03
N ASP A 48 4.01 9.93 7.11
CA ASP A 48 5.26 9.16 7.11
C ASP A 48 4.98 7.68 7.39
N ILE A 49 5.36 6.84 6.43
CA ILE A 49 5.26 5.38 6.52
C ILE A 49 6.63 4.69 6.54
N GLY A 50 7.71 5.46 6.74
CA GLY A 50 9.09 4.96 6.77
C GLY A 50 9.32 3.83 7.76
N ILE A 51 8.55 3.82 8.86
CA ILE A 51 8.63 2.74 9.87
C ILE A 51 8.32 1.35 9.31
N LEU A 52 7.60 1.26 8.18
CA LEU A 52 7.22 -0.02 7.59
C LEU A 52 8.42 -0.87 7.14
N GLU A 53 9.60 -0.28 6.92
CA GLU A 53 10.82 -1.05 6.63
C GLU A 53 11.36 -1.82 7.85
N LYS A 54 11.03 -1.35 9.07
CA LYS A 54 11.55 -1.90 10.32
C LYS A 54 10.62 -2.93 10.96
N VAL A 55 9.33 -2.89 10.60
CA VAL A 55 8.35 -3.82 11.16
C VAL A 55 8.45 -5.20 10.52
N ASN A 56 8.26 -6.24 11.33
CA ASN A 56 8.34 -7.63 10.87
C ASN A 56 6.95 -8.22 10.61
N PHE A 57 6.30 -7.77 9.55
CA PHE A 57 4.94 -8.22 9.16
C PHE A 57 4.97 -9.34 8.12
N LYS A 58 5.68 -10.45 8.41
CA LYS A 58 5.88 -11.59 7.48
C LYS A 58 4.59 -12.25 6.97
N ASN A 59 3.49 -12.10 7.70
CA ASN A 59 2.21 -12.71 7.35
C ASN A 59 1.20 -11.70 6.83
N LEU A 60 1.60 -10.42 6.63
CA LEU A 60 0.69 -9.37 6.19
C LEU A 60 0.21 -9.65 4.76
N LYS A 61 -1.12 -9.74 4.62
CA LYS A 61 -1.83 -9.94 3.36
C LYS A 61 -2.56 -8.68 2.91
N HIS A 62 -3.10 -7.91 3.86
CA HIS A 62 -3.90 -6.73 3.57
C HIS A 62 -3.37 -5.51 4.33
N LEU A 63 -2.96 -4.49 3.58
CA LEU A 63 -2.55 -3.20 4.11
C LEU A 63 -3.46 -2.11 3.55
N SER A 64 -4.24 -1.46 4.42
CA SER A 64 -5.06 -0.32 4.03
C SER A 64 -4.57 0.95 4.70
N LEU A 65 -4.08 1.88 3.87
CA LEU A 65 -3.65 3.23 4.20
C LEU A 65 -4.55 4.28 3.52
N TYR A 66 -5.76 3.87 3.11
CA TYR A 66 -6.73 4.73 2.43
C TYR A 66 -7.05 5.97 3.25
N ASP A 67 -7.20 7.12 2.56
CA ASP A 67 -7.55 8.42 3.14
C ASP A 67 -6.62 8.81 4.29
N ASN A 68 -5.41 9.17 3.90
CA ASN A 68 -4.32 9.67 4.74
C ASN A 68 -3.63 10.87 4.04
N LYS A 69 -2.42 11.23 4.45
CA LYS A 69 -1.63 12.35 3.91
C LYS A 69 -0.30 11.89 3.31
N ILE A 70 -0.24 10.66 2.79
CA ILE A 70 0.99 10.06 2.29
C ILE A 70 1.32 10.66 0.92
N SER A 71 2.56 11.14 0.78
CA SER A 71 3.11 11.65 -0.48
C SER A 71 4.29 10.82 -0.99
N ASP A 72 4.96 10.08 -0.11
CA ASP A 72 6.14 9.28 -0.40
C ASP A 72 5.91 7.82 -0.01
N ILE A 73 6.15 6.93 -0.97
CA ILE A 73 6.03 5.48 -0.81
C ILE A 73 7.35 4.75 -1.14
N THR A 74 8.48 5.46 -1.18
CA THR A 74 9.79 4.88 -1.50
C THR A 74 10.22 3.77 -0.54
N VAL A 75 9.74 3.82 0.71
CA VAL A 75 9.95 2.76 1.71
C VAL A 75 9.47 1.39 1.24
N LEU A 76 8.50 1.33 0.33
CA LEU A 76 7.93 0.06 -0.16
C LEU A 76 8.95 -0.83 -0.89
N GLU A 77 10.07 -0.27 -1.39
CA GLU A 77 11.18 -1.06 -1.94
C GLU A 77 11.86 -1.94 -0.86
N LYS A 78 11.83 -1.49 0.39
CA LYS A 78 12.58 -2.11 1.50
C LYS A 78 11.71 -3.01 2.39
N VAL A 79 10.39 -2.92 2.29
CA VAL A 79 9.50 -3.72 3.12
C VAL A 79 9.54 -5.20 2.73
N LYS A 80 9.36 -6.07 3.73
CA LYS A 80 9.38 -7.55 3.57
C LYS A 80 7.97 -8.12 3.66
N PHE A 81 7.06 -7.63 2.82
CA PHE A 81 5.66 -8.05 2.79
C PHE A 81 5.43 -9.12 1.72
N GLU A 82 6.10 -10.28 1.88
CA GLU A 82 6.14 -11.35 0.87
C GLU A 82 4.76 -11.95 0.54
N LYS A 83 3.79 -11.82 1.47
CA LYS A 83 2.43 -12.37 1.32
C LYS A 83 1.38 -11.29 1.03
N LEU A 84 1.79 -10.06 0.69
CA LEU A 84 0.86 -8.96 0.47
C LEU A 84 -0.01 -9.24 -0.75
N GLU A 85 -1.32 -9.36 -0.53
CA GLU A 85 -2.33 -9.60 -1.55
C GLU A 85 -3.10 -8.31 -1.91
N MET A 86 -3.30 -7.42 -0.94
CA MET A 86 -4.01 -6.16 -1.16
C MET A 86 -3.24 -4.98 -0.54
N LEU A 87 -3.01 -3.95 -1.35
CA LEU A 87 -2.46 -2.67 -0.94
C LEU A 87 -3.42 -1.54 -1.34
N ASN A 88 -3.95 -0.83 -0.34
CA ASN A 88 -4.80 0.32 -0.59
C ASN A 88 -4.11 1.61 -0.13
N LEU A 89 -3.75 2.44 -1.10
CA LEU A 89 -3.14 3.77 -0.98
C LEU A 89 -4.04 4.88 -1.54
N GLY A 90 -5.30 4.57 -1.83
CA GLY A 90 -6.27 5.56 -2.32
C GLY A 90 -6.50 6.70 -1.33
N GLY A 91 -6.98 7.85 -1.81
CA GLY A 91 -7.28 9.00 -0.95
C GLY A 91 -6.04 9.60 -0.27
N ASN A 92 -4.91 9.61 -0.95
CA ASN A 92 -3.67 10.21 -0.48
C ASN A 92 -3.22 11.38 -1.38
N ILE A 93 -1.99 11.81 -1.28
CA ILE A 93 -1.43 12.90 -2.09
C ILE A 93 -0.24 12.45 -2.95
N LEU A 94 -0.26 11.18 -3.37
CA LEU A 94 0.79 10.59 -4.20
C LEU A 94 0.80 11.21 -5.59
N SER A 95 2.00 11.61 -6.05
CA SER A 95 2.22 12.08 -7.43
C SER A 95 3.21 11.20 -8.18
N ASP A 96 4.19 10.64 -7.48
CA ASP A 96 5.19 9.72 -8.00
C ASP A 96 4.98 8.31 -7.44
N ILE A 97 4.87 7.35 -8.35
CA ILE A 97 4.71 5.93 -8.04
C ILE A 97 5.77 5.05 -8.71
N ASN A 98 6.86 5.66 -9.21
CA ASN A 98 7.91 4.93 -9.93
C ASN A 98 8.57 3.84 -9.08
N ILE A 99 8.53 3.97 -7.77
CA ILE A 99 9.06 2.95 -6.86
C ILE A 99 8.38 1.59 -7.04
N LEU A 100 7.15 1.54 -7.57
CA LEU A 100 6.43 0.29 -7.83
C LEU A 100 7.15 -0.64 -8.81
N GLU A 101 8.09 -0.13 -9.64
CA GLU A 101 8.96 -0.96 -10.48
C GLU A 101 9.89 -1.86 -9.65
N LYS A 102 10.25 -1.41 -8.44
CA LYS A 102 11.27 -2.05 -7.60
C LYS A 102 10.69 -2.91 -6.47
N VAL A 103 9.41 -2.76 -6.16
CA VAL A 103 8.78 -3.53 -5.07
C VAL A 103 8.67 -5.02 -5.43
N ASN A 104 8.79 -5.88 -4.41
CA ASN A 104 8.72 -7.33 -4.58
C ASN A 104 7.43 -7.90 -4.00
N PHE A 105 6.28 -7.50 -4.55
CA PHE A 105 4.96 -7.95 -4.10
C PHE A 105 4.41 -9.05 -5.02
N LYS A 106 5.00 -10.25 -4.96
CA LYS A 106 4.67 -11.39 -5.85
C LYS A 106 3.24 -11.90 -5.71
N GLU A 107 2.64 -11.71 -4.54
CA GLU A 107 1.28 -12.17 -4.24
C GLU A 107 0.22 -11.08 -4.44
N LEU A 108 0.60 -9.87 -4.88
CA LEU A 108 -0.32 -8.72 -4.99
C LEU A 108 -1.40 -8.98 -6.05
N LYS A 109 -2.65 -8.96 -5.60
CA LYS A 109 -3.87 -9.14 -6.40
C LYS A 109 -4.63 -7.83 -6.60
N GLU A 110 -4.61 -6.96 -5.58
CA GLU A 110 -5.39 -5.73 -5.55
C GLU A 110 -4.51 -4.55 -5.18
N LEU A 111 -4.47 -3.53 -6.04
CA LEU A 111 -3.76 -2.27 -5.82
C LEU A 111 -4.73 -1.11 -6.06
N TYR A 112 -4.97 -0.31 -5.03
CA TYR A 112 -5.82 0.87 -5.09
C TYR A 112 -5.00 2.14 -4.91
N LEU A 113 -5.05 3.02 -5.90
CA LEU A 113 -4.36 4.29 -5.99
C LEU A 113 -5.33 5.44 -6.34
N ASP A 114 -6.62 5.19 -6.21
CA ASP A 114 -7.67 6.15 -6.50
C ASP A 114 -7.55 7.43 -5.67
N ASN A 115 -8.09 8.55 -6.15
CA ASN A 115 -8.11 9.80 -5.40
C ASN A 115 -6.71 10.25 -4.94
N ASN A 116 -5.77 10.33 -5.88
CA ASN A 116 -4.40 10.80 -5.67
C ASN A 116 -4.06 11.94 -6.65
N LYS A 117 -2.79 12.27 -6.80
CA LYS A 117 -2.29 13.30 -7.72
C LYS A 117 -1.40 12.71 -8.81
N ILE A 118 -1.55 11.43 -9.12
CA ILE A 118 -0.70 10.69 -10.04
C ILE A 118 -0.92 11.22 -11.47
N ILE A 119 0.20 11.47 -12.16
CA ILE A 119 0.21 11.96 -13.54
C ILE A 119 0.71 10.86 -14.49
N ASP A 120 1.76 10.14 -14.08
CA ASP A 120 2.42 9.12 -14.90
C ASP A 120 2.22 7.72 -14.30
N ILE A 121 1.76 6.82 -15.14
CA ILE A 121 1.50 5.42 -14.80
C ILE A 121 2.32 4.45 -15.67
N THR A 122 3.32 4.97 -16.40
CA THR A 122 4.18 4.15 -17.26
C THR A 122 4.98 3.12 -16.48
N VAL A 123 5.13 3.32 -15.17
CA VAL A 123 5.74 2.35 -14.25
C VAL A 123 5.09 0.97 -14.34
N PHE A 124 3.79 0.89 -14.60
CA PHE A 124 3.09 -0.39 -14.74
C PHE A 124 3.54 -1.23 -15.95
N TRP A 125 4.27 -0.65 -16.90
CA TRP A 125 4.90 -1.42 -17.97
C TRP A 125 6.07 -2.27 -17.50
N LYS A 126 6.65 -1.90 -16.37
CA LYS A 126 7.87 -2.49 -15.81
C LYS A 126 7.60 -3.31 -14.54
N THR A 127 6.46 -3.08 -13.88
CA THR A 127 6.11 -3.81 -12.66
C THR A 127 5.98 -5.31 -12.90
N LYS A 128 6.35 -6.10 -11.89
CA LYS A 128 6.30 -7.56 -11.89
C LYS A 128 5.08 -8.10 -11.12
N PHE A 129 3.94 -7.42 -11.21
CA PHE A 129 2.72 -7.83 -10.54
C PHE A 129 2.00 -8.93 -11.34
N GLU A 130 2.51 -10.16 -11.25
CA GLU A 130 2.02 -11.28 -12.07
C GLU A 130 0.60 -11.71 -11.70
N LYS A 131 0.20 -11.48 -10.44
CA LYS A 131 -1.12 -11.87 -9.89
C LYS A 131 -2.11 -10.72 -9.79
N LEU A 132 -1.77 -9.52 -10.29
CA LEU A 132 -2.65 -8.36 -10.16
C LEU A 132 -3.93 -8.55 -10.96
N GLU A 133 -5.06 -8.50 -10.24
CA GLU A 133 -6.41 -8.67 -10.79
C GLU A 133 -7.21 -7.38 -10.77
N LYS A 134 -6.94 -6.50 -9.78
CA LYS A 134 -7.65 -5.24 -9.60
C LYS A 134 -6.67 -4.07 -9.49
N LEU A 135 -6.92 -3.02 -10.28
CA LEU A 135 -6.16 -1.79 -10.24
C LEU A 135 -7.11 -0.59 -10.24
N GLY A 136 -7.14 0.16 -9.13
CA GLY A 136 -7.89 1.41 -9.01
C GLY A 136 -7.00 2.62 -9.28
N LEU A 137 -7.43 3.50 -10.18
CA LEU A 137 -6.72 4.74 -10.56
C LEU A 137 -7.69 5.92 -10.73
N GLU A 138 -8.94 5.79 -10.30
CA GLU A 138 -9.94 6.84 -10.41
C GLU A 138 -9.49 8.14 -9.74
N ASN A 139 -9.97 9.28 -10.25
CA ASN A 139 -9.73 10.60 -9.68
C ASN A 139 -8.24 10.93 -9.48
N ASN A 140 -7.43 10.63 -10.49
CA ASN A 140 -6.03 11.04 -10.61
C ASN A 140 -5.87 12.11 -11.71
N LYS A 141 -4.64 12.59 -11.95
CA LYS A 141 -4.33 13.60 -12.98
C LYS A 141 -3.71 12.95 -14.22
N LEU A 142 -4.24 11.79 -14.63
CA LEU A 142 -3.65 10.98 -15.68
C LEU A 142 -3.73 11.65 -17.06
N ASP A 143 -2.65 11.54 -17.82
CA ASP A 143 -2.63 11.88 -19.23
C ASP A 143 -3.48 10.86 -20.01
N LYS A 144 -4.55 11.35 -20.65
CA LYS A 144 -5.53 10.51 -21.36
C LYS A 144 -4.94 9.69 -22.51
N ILE A 145 -3.89 10.19 -23.18
CA ILE A 145 -3.28 9.51 -24.31
C ILE A 145 -2.41 8.35 -23.85
N ARG A 146 -1.52 8.60 -22.90
CA ARG A 146 -0.66 7.55 -22.29
C ARG A 146 -1.47 6.47 -21.62
N PHE A 147 -2.56 6.90 -21.04
CA PHE A 147 -3.51 6.03 -20.37
C PHE A 147 -4.22 5.06 -21.33
N ALA A 148 -4.67 5.49 -22.52
CA ALA A 148 -5.31 4.61 -23.51
C ALA A 148 -4.39 3.46 -23.94
N PHE A 149 -3.09 3.70 -24.12
CA PHE A 149 -2.10 2.68 -24.43
C PHE A 149 -1.90 1.69 -23.27
N LEU A 150 -1.92 2.19 -22.03
CA LEU A 150 -1.77 1.32 -20.85
C LEU A 150 -2.96 0.37 -20.70
N ILE A 151 -4.19 0.85 -20.90
CA ILE A 151 -5.40 0.03 -20.84
C ILE A 151 -5.31 -1.16 -21.80
N ILE A 152 -4.89 -0.92 -23.04
CA ILE A 152 -4.77 -1.99 -24.04
C ILE A 152 -3.83 -3.08 -23.55
N LYS A 153 -2.72 -2.70 -22.91
CA LYS A 153 -1.71 -3.65 -22.41
C LYS A 153 -2.12 -4.33 -21.10
N LEU A 154 -2.80 -3.62 -20.21
CA LEU A 154 -3.21 -4.13 -18.89
C LEU A 154 -4.53 -4.92 -18.96
N LYS A 155 -5.48 -4.58 -19.85
CA LYS A 155 -6.73 -5.35 -20.06
C LYS A 155 -6.50 -6.82 -20.38
N LEU A 156 -5.32 -7.15 -20.90
CA LEU A 156 -4.95 -8.54 -21.14
C LEU A 156 -4.59 -9.31 -19.86
N LYS A 157 -4.39 -8.61 -18.71
CA LYS A 157 -3.94 -9.21 -17.44
C LYS A 157 -4.83 -8.89 -16.24
N ILE A 158 -5.55 -7.77 -16.26
CA ILE A 158 -6.29 -7.26 -15.09
C ILE A 158 -7.79 -7.49 -15.31
N LYS A 159 -8.46 -8.14 -14.35
CA LYS A 159 -9.88 -8.47 -14.41
C LYS A 159 -10.79 -7.28 -14.12
N GLU A 160 -10.37 -6.42 -13.21
CA GLU A 160 -11.12 -5.24 -12.77
C GLU A 160 -10.23 -4.00 -12.76
N PHE A 161 -10.63 -3.01 -13.54
CA PHE A 161 -9.91 -1.75 -13.70
C PHE A 161 -10.89 -0.59 -13.53
N THR A 162 -10.65 0.27 -12.54
CA THR A 162 -11.45 1.46 -12.29
C THR A 162 -10.67 2.75 -12.61
N MET A 163 -11.40 3.73 -13.20
CA MET A 163 -10.85 5.01 -13.66
C MET A 163 -11.65 6.18 -13.15
#